data_9fd6c8e10fd907ce3cdbf7d2db7b3a26
#
_entry.id   9fd6c8e10fd907ce3cdbf7d2db7b3a26
#
_cell.length_a   1.000
_cell.length_b   1.000
_cell.length_c   1.000
_cell.angle_alpha   90.00
_cell.angle_beta   90.00
_cell.angle_gamma   90.00
#
_symmetry.space_group_name_H-M   'P 1'
#
loop_
_entity.id
_entity.type
_entity.pdbx_description
1 polymer ?
#
loop_
_entity_poly.entity_id
_entity_poly.type
_entity_poly.pdbx_seq_one_letter_code
_entity_poly.pdbx_strand_id
1 'polypeptide(L)'
;MYFIIADDLTGATDTGIQFQKRGIATTVLVEPPKEALPCPGERTALSVNASSRELCPQEARDRTQEVMQRVVLRDQDTLFKKVDSLMRGNPVEELEAALEAAGRRIALAAPSFPRMGRTVDGGVLRLPDGSAKDLLALFRERAHMAVCHIPLARLRTEGAGLAADLVRREAPLLCLIDAVTEEDLSLAAEIGQALDTPPVYCGSAALAEALPVRGEQPDVPCRPAARRVLVVTGSQKKETAAQVRRLEAVCGLHKVLLDSERLLHEPAPEEISRAAQRLTELLRQ
;
A
#
# COMPACT_ATOMS: atom_id res chain seq x y z
N MET A 1 -9.15 -6.91 -13.05
CA MET A 1 -7.98 -7.14 -12.16
C MET A 1 -7.76 -5.95 -11.26
N TYR A 2 -7.16 -6.16 -10.09
CA TYR A 2 -6.61 -5.09 -9.24
C TYR A 2 -5.10 -5.15 -9.32
N PHE A 3 -4.47 -4.09 -9.79
CA PHE A 3 -3.02 -3.99 -9.83
C PHE A 3 -2.56 -2.96 -8.81
N ILE A 4 -1.70 -3.41 -7.89
CA ILE A 4 -1.17 -2.60 -6.80
C ILE A 4 0.34 -2.45 -7.02
N ILE A 5 0.83 -1.22 -6.99
CA ILE A 5 2.25 -0.91 -6.98
C ILE A 5 2.58 -0.18 -5.67
N ALA A 6 3.40 -0.79 -4.84
CA ALA A 6 3.77 -0.28 -3.51
C ALA A 6 5.23 0.15 -3.47
N ASP A 7 5.52 1.18 -2.71
CA ASP A 7 6.87 1.72 -2.52
C ASP A 7 7.75 0.81 -1.65
N ASP A 8 7.13 -0.07 -0.81
CA ASP A 8 7.83 -1.08 -0.01
C ASP A 8 7.06 -2.40 0.09
N LEU A 9 7.74 -3.45 0.55
CA LEU A 9 7.16 -4.79 0.71
C LEU A 9 6.03 -4.81 1.75
N THR A 10 6.18 -4.08 2.85
CA THR A 10 5.12 -3.98 3.88
C THR A 10 3.86 -3.40 3.29
N GLY A 11 3.98 -2.33 2.50
CA GLY A 11 2.85 -1.72 1.78
C GLY A 11 2.21 -2.67 0.78
N ALA A 12 3.02 -3.43 0.03
CA ALA A 12 2.52 -4.40 -0.93
C ALA A 12 1.70 -5.51 -0.25
N THR A 13 2.19 -6.04 0.88
CA THR A 13 1.50 -7.10 1.64
C THR A 13 0.26 -6.57 2.37
N ASP A 14 0.37 -5.39 3.03
CA ASP A 14 -0.73 -4.77 3.76
C ASP A 14 -1.90 -4.39 2.84
N THR A 15 -1.59 -3.95 1.62
CA THR A 15 -2.62 -3.66 0.62
C THR A 15 -3.18 -4.95 -0.01
N GLY A 16 -2.32 -5.90 -0.37
CA GLY A 16 -2.75 -7.17 -0.97
C GLY A 16 -3.72 -7.94 -0.07
N ILE A 17 -3.48 -7.96 1.25
CA ILE A 17 -4.37 -8.65 2.18
C ILE A 17 -5.78 -8.04 2.22
N GLN A 18 -5.97 -6.75 1.90
CA GLN A 18 -7.30 -6.14 1.87
C GLN A 18 -8.17 -6.72 0.74
N PHE A 19 -7.57 -7.12 -0.36
CA PHE A 19 -8.26 -7.83 -1.44
C PHE A 19 -8.47 -9.31 -1.10
N GLN A 20 -7.45 -9.97 -0.56
CA GLN A 20 -7.53 -11.38 -0.16
C GLN A 20 -8.64 -11.64 0.86
N LYS A 21 -8.79 -10.77 1.88
CA LYS A 21 -9.87 -10.86 2.89
C LYS A 21 -11.27 -10.78 2.28
N ARG A 22 -11.39 -10.15 1.12
CA ARG A 22 -12.65 -9.99 0.37
C ARG A 22 -12.80 -11.02 -0.76
N GLY A 23 -11.99 -12.09 -0.72
CA GLY A 23 -12.10 -13.22 -1.60
C GLY A 23 -11.49 -13.04 -2.99
N ILE A 24 -10.63 -12.05 -3.16
CA ILE A 24 -9.87 -11.86 -4.40
C ILE A 24 -8.55 -12.61 -4.28
N ALA A 25 -8.32 -13.59 -5.17
CA ALA A 25 -7.05 -14.31 -5.22
C ALA A 25 -5.89 -13.30 -5.45
N THR A 26 -5.01 -13.20 -4.47
CA THR A 26 -3.99 -12.15 -4.42
C THR A 26 -2.59 -12.75 -4.48
N THR A 27 -1.79 -12.25 -5.41
CA THR A 27 -0.35 -12.54 -5.52
C THR A 27 0.45 -11.31 -5.12
N VAL A 28 1.46 -11.50 -4.26
CA VAL A 28 2.40 -10.43 -3.90
C VAL A 28 3.78 -10.77 -4.46
N LEU A 29 4.34 -9.87 -5.25
CA LEU A 29 5.72 -9.95 -5.72
C LEU A 29 6.62 -9.22 -4.72
N VAL A 30 7.56 -9.97 -4.15
CA VAL A 30 8.49 -9.46 -3.12
C VAL A 30 9.54 -8.53 -3.74
N GLU A 31 9.89 -8.78 -4.99
CA GLU A 31 10.83 -7.96 -5.78
C GLU A 31 10.15 -7.43 -7.04
N PRO A 32 10.63 -6.30 -7.59
CA PRO A 32 10.17 -5.83 -8.89
C PRO A 32 10.36 -6.89 -9.98
N PRO A 33 9.38 -7.07 -10.87
CA PRO A 33 9.47 -8.07 -11.92
C PRO A 33 10.58 -7.70 -12.92
N LYS A 34 11.40 -8.68 -13.28
CA LYS A 34 12.46 -8.52 -14.31
C LYS A 34 11.95 -8.76 -15.74
N GLU A 35 10.87 -9.53 -15.85
CA GLU A 35 10.24 -9.90 -17.12
C GLU A 35 8.78 -9.47 -17.16
N ALA A 36 8.19 -9.48 -18.35
CA ALA A 36 6.77 -9.20 -18.49
C ALA A 36 5.94 -10.26 -17.76
N LEU A 37 4.98 -9.80 -16.98
CA LEU A 37 4.10 -10.67 -16.21
C LEU A 37 2.91 -11.11 -17.10
N PRO A 38 2.48 -12.37 -17.00
CA PRO A 38 1.25 -12.79 -17.65
C PRO A 38 0.09 -11.96 -17.14
N CYS A 39 -0.85 -11.63 -18.02
CA CYS A 39 -2.07 -10.92 -17.62
C CYS A 39 -2.85 -11.77 -16.60
N PRO A 40 -2.97 -11.33 -15.35
CA PRO A 40 -3.74 -12.07 -14.35
C PRO A 40 -5.22 -12.14 -14.74
N GLY A 41 -5.91 -13.14 -14.21
CA GLY A 41 -7.34 -13.32 -14.44
C GLY A 41 -8.19 -12.13 -13.99
N GLU A 42 -9.43 -12.05 -14.41
CA GLU A 42 -10.31 -10.89 -14.16
C GLU A 42 -10.58 -10.62 -12.67
N ARG A 43 -10.59 -11.66 -11.84
CA ARG A 43 -10.90 -11.58 -10.39
C ARG A 43 -9.66 -11.87 -9.54
N THR A 44 -8.57 -11.21 -9.88
CA THR A 44 -7.31 -11.37 -9.18
C THR A 44 -6.75 -10.02 -8.76
N ALA A 45 -5.91 -10.02 -7.73
CA ALA A 45 -5.09 -8.89 -7.35
C ALA A 45 -3.62 -9.26 -7.49
N LEU A 46 -2.87 -8.38 -8.11
CA LEU A 46 -1.41 -8.46 -8.19
C LEU A 46 -0.82 -7.26 -7.46
N SER A 47 -0.08 -7.51 -6.38
CA SER A 47 0.58 -6.48 -5.60
C SER A 47 2.08 -6.58 -5.77
N VAL A 48 2.72 -5.51 -6.22
CA VAL A 48 4.15 -5.48 -6.54
C VAL A 48 4.86 -4.54 -5.57
N ASN A 49 5.91 -5.05 -4.91
CA ASN A 49 6.88 -4.22 -4.21
C ASN A 49 7.84 -3.58 -5.22
N ALA A 50 7.77 -2.27 -5.40
CA ALA A 50 8.69 -1.54 -6.26
C ALA A 50 10.06 -1.28 -5.59
N SER A 51 10.15 -1.42 -4.26
CA SER A 51 11.36 -1.10 -3.48
C SER A 51 11.91 0.31 -3.80
N SER A 52 11.01 1.30 -3.88
CA SER A 52 11.31 2.66 -4.36
C SER A 52 11.38 3.70 -3.24
N ARG A 53 10.99 3.35 -2.01
CA ARG A 53 10.86 4.32 -0.90
C ARG A 53 12.13 5.09 -0.60
N GLU A 54 13.28 4.41 -0.62
CA GLU A 54 14.59 4.98 -0.25
C GLU A 54 15.38 5.50 -1.46
N LEU A 55 14.79 5.42 -2.66
CA LEU A 55 15.41 5.93 -3.88
C LEU A 55 15.30 7.45 -3.97
N CYS A 56 16.14 8.08 -4.77
CA CYS A 56 15.94 9.48 -5.10
C CYS A 56 14.68 9.66 -5.99
N PRO A 57 14.11 10.86 -6.09
CA PRO A 57 12.84 11.09 -6.78
C PRO A 57 12.81 10.57 -8.23
N GLN A 58 13.88 10.80 -8.98
CA GLN A 58 13.97 10.34 -10.37
C GLN A 58 14.05 8.82 -10.46
N GLU A 59 14.86 8.17 -9.62
CA GLU A 59 14.98 6.72 -9.59
C GLU A 59 13.66 6.04 -9.17
N ALA A 60 12.92 6.64 -8.23
CA ALA A 60 11.62 6.14 -7.80
C ALA A 60 10.57 6.23 -8.91
N ARG A 61 10.60 7.35 -9.67
CA ARG A 61 9.79 7.53 -10.88
C ARG A 61 10.10 6.46 -11.92
N ASP A 62 11.38 6.30 -12.26
CA ASP A 62 11.84 5.33 -13.26
C ASP A 62 11.48 3.90 -12.86
N ARG A 63 11.68 3.54 -11.58
CA ARG A 63 11.30 2.25 -11.01
C ARG A 63 9.80 1.97 -11.13
N THR A 64 8.97 2.98 -10.89
CA THR A 64 7.52 2.85 -11.07
C THR A 64 7.16 2.61 -12.53
N GLN A 65 7.78 3.33 -13.45
CA GLN A 65 7.58 3.12 -14.89
C GLN A 65 8.03 1.74 -15.35
N GLU A 66 9.20 1.26 -14.89
CA GLU A 66 9.70 -0.09 -15.17
C GLU A 66 8.72 -1.18 -14.75
N VAL A 67 8.17 -1.07 -13.53
CA VAL A 67 7.16 -2.01 -13.03
C VAL A 67 5.90 -1.95 -13.89
N MET A 68 5.42 -0.75 -14.23
CA MET A 68 4.24 -0.56 -15.07
C MET A 68 4.41 -1.16 -16.48
N GLN A 69 5.59 -1.08 -17.08
CA GLN A 69 5.90 -1.67 -18.38
C GLN A 69 5.89 -3.21 -18.38
N ARG A 70 6.00 -3.84 -17.21
CA ARG A 70 5.99 -5.32 -17.07
C ARG A 70 4.59 -5.90 -16.90
N VAL A 71 3.58 -5.05 -16.74
CA VAL A 71 2.19 -5.48 -16.49
C VAL A 71 1.29 -4.97 -17.61
N VAL A 72 0.47 -5.88 -18.14
CA VAL A 72 -0.56 -5.51 -19.11
C VAL A 72 -1.82 -5.12 -18.36
N LEU A 73 -2.16 -3.83 -18.35
CA LEU A 73 -3.40 -3.31 -17.79
C LEU A 73 -4.45 -3.16 -18.88
N ARG A 74 -5.67 -3.61 -18.60
CA ARG A 74 -6.85 -3.36 -19.43
C ARG A 74 -7.53 -2.06 -18.95
N ASP A 75 -8.33 -1.46 -19.78
CA ASP A 75 -9.02 -0.20 -19.47
C ASP A 75 -9.86 -0.28 -18.19
N GLN A 76 -10.53 -1.43 -17.96
CA GLN A 76 -11.38 -1.66 -16.79
C GLN A 76 -10.63 -2.09 -15.52
N ASP A 77 -9.32 -2.34 -15.58
CA ASP A 77 -8.56 -2.79 -14.43
C ASP A 77 -8.34 -1.64 -13.43
N THR A 78 -8.40 -1.95 -12.15
CA THR A 78 -8.15 -0.98 -11.09
C THR A 78 -6.65 -0.87 -10.83
N LEU A 79 -6.08 0.32 -10.98
CA LEU A 79 -4.71 0.62 -10.61
C LEU A 79 -4.68 1.34 -9.26
N PHE A 80 -3.88 0.81 -8.34
CA PHE A 80 -3.67 1.35 -7.01
C PHE A 80 -2.19 1.62 -6.74
N LYS A 81 -1.83 2.88 -6.56
CA LYS A 81 -0.50 3.27 -6.06
C LYS A 81 -0.53 3.30 -4.54
N LYS A 82 0.11 2.33 -3.92
CA LYS A 82 0.26 2.30 -2.47
C LYS A 82 1.42 3.20 -2.05
N VAL A 83 1.15 4.08 -1.12
CA VAL A 83 2.12 4.98 -0.52
C VAL A 83 2.20 4.78 0.99
N ASP A 84 3.30 5.18 1.59
CA ASP A 84 3.44 5.21 3.03
C ASP A 84 2.39 6.13 3.67
N SER A 85 1.71 5.67 4.72
CA SER A 85 0.68 6.47 5.40
C SER A 85 1.23 7.65 6.20
N LEU A 86 2.56 7.80 6.30
CA LEU A 86 3.25 9.00 6.77
C LEU A 86 3.76 9.85 5.60
N MET A 87 3.48 9.44 4.36
CA MET A 87 3.91 10.10 3.13
C MET A 87 5.44 10.28 3.06
N ARG A 88 6.19 9.24 3.48
CA ARG A 88 7.64 9.12 3.27
C ARG A 88 7.92 8.67 1.84
N GLY A 89 9.16 8.83 1.40
CA GLY A 89 9.60 8.47 0.05
C GLY A 89 9.15 9.50 -0.99
N ASN A 90 8.77 9.01 -2.16
CA ASN A 90 8.51 9.80 -3.35
C ASN A 90 7.06 9.65 -3.86
N PRO A 91 6.03 9.91 -3.01
CA PRO A 91 4.65 9.58 -3.34
C PRO A 91 4.10 10.34 -4.54
N VAL A 92 4.56 11.56 -4.81
CA VAL A 92 4.09 12.39 -5.91
C VAL A 92 4.67 11.92 -7.23
N GLU A 93 5.99 11.74 -7.29
CA GLU A 93 6.72 11.32 -8.50
C GLU A 93 6.31 9.92 -8.95
N GLU A 94 6.13 9.02 -7.98
CA GLU A 94 5.67 7.66 -8.26
C GLU A 94 4.21 7.64 -8.73
N LEU A 95 3.36 8.54 -8.18
CA LEU A 95 1.96 8.65 -8.62
C LEU A 95 1.87 9.19 -10.05
N GLU A 96 2.63 10.23 -10.38
CA GLU A 96 2.71 10.76 -11.74
C GLU A 96 3.18 9.68 -12.73
N ALA A 97 4.25 8.97 -12.38
CA ALA A 97 4.78 7.90 -13.20
C ALA A 97 3.74 6.77 -13.46
N ALA A 98 2.98 6.39 -12.43
CA ALA A 98 1.92 5.41 -12.57
C ALA A 98 0.76 5.91 -13.44
N LEU A 99 0.39 7.19 -13.29
CA LEU A 99 -0.68 7.82 -14.07
C LEU A 99 -0.32 7.89 -15.56
N GLU A 100 0.89 8.35 -15.88
CA GLU A 100 1.42 8.44 -17.24
C GLU A 100 1.53 7.07 -17.89
N ALA A 101 2.17 6.11 -17.21
CA ALA A 101 2.39 4.77 -17.75
C ALA A 101 1.08 4.01 -17.98
N ALA A 102 0.04 4.30 -17.20
CA ALA A 102 -1.29 3.75 -17.39
C ALA A 102 -2.13 4.46 -18.47
N GLY A 103 -1.65 5.59 -19.02
CA GLY A 103 -2.41 6.41 -19.96
C GLY A 103 -3.70 6.98 -19.37
N ARG A 104 -3.77 7.15 -18.03
CA ARG A 104 -4.98 7.63 -17.34
C ARG A 104 -4.94 9.14 -17.12
N ARG A 105 -6.11 9.73 -16.96
CA ARG A 105 -6.26 11.19 -16.87
C ARG A 105 -6.30 11.71 -15.45
N ILE A 106 -6.78 10.90 -14.49
CA ILE A 106 -7.08 11.35 -13.13
C ILE A 106 -6.45 10.39 -12.13
N ALA A 107 -5.77 10.94 -11.12
CA ALA A 107 -5.36 10.22 -9.92
C ALA A 107 -6.13 10.75 -8.71
N LEU A 108 -6.67 9.85 -7.89
CA LEU A 108 -7.39 10.14 -6.65
C LEU A 108 -6.51 9.73 -5.46
N ALA A 109 -5.92 10.71 -4.79
CA ALA A 109 -5.01 10.51 -3.67
C ALA A 109 -5.72 10.78 -2.34
N ALA A 110 -6.03 9.73 -1.58
CA ALA A 110 -6.59 9.78 -0.22
C ALA A 110 -5.70 8.96 0.73
N PRO A 111 -4.55 9.51 1.19
CA PRO A 111 -3.55 8.75 1.92
C PRO A 111 -3.89 8.51 3.39
N SER A 112 -5.01 8.99 3.89
CA SER A 112 -5.46 8.83 5.28
C SER A 112 -5.50 7.36 5.73
N PHE A 113 -5.31 7.16 7.03
CA PHE A 113 -5.49 5.88 7.70
C PHE A 113 -6.16 6.12 9.06
N PRO A 114 -7.49 6.38 9.06
CA PRO A 114 -8.20 6.90 10.23
C PRO A 114 -8.07 6.03 11.48
N ARG A 115 -8.22 4.71 11.36
CA ARG A 115 -8.06 3.77 12.48
C ARG A 115 -6.64 3.74 13.09
N MET A 116 -5.66 4.30 12.39
CA MET A 116 -4.30 4.52 12.90
C MET A 116 -4.09 5.97 13.36
N GLY A 117 -5.17 6.76 13.44
CA GLY A 117 -5.12 8.17 13.82
C GLY A 117 -4.42 9.08 12.81
N ARG A 118 -4.30 8.65 11.54
CA ARG A 118 -3.67 9.43 10.47
C ARG A 118 -4.76 9.97 9.56
N THR A 119 -5.02 11.25 9.63
CA THR A 119 -6.14 11.90 8.92
C THR A 119 -5.64 13.06 8.08
N VAL A 120 -6.32 13.32 6.96
CA VAL A 120 -6.06 14.48 6.11
C VAL A 120 -7.26 15.41 6.19
N ASP A 121 -7.02 16.66 6.58
CA ASP A 121 -8.03 17.71 6.65
C ASP A 121 -7.41 19.06 6.26
N GLY A 122 -8.02 19.76 5.34
CA GLY A 122 -7.49 20.98 4.73
C GLY A 122 -6.20 20.75 3.93
N GLY A 123 -6.01 19.53 3.39
CA GLY A 123 -4.78 19.13 2.70
C GLY A 123 -3.60 18.82 3.63
N VAL A 124 -3.82 18.79 4.95
CA VAL A 124 -2.79 18.56 5.96
C VAL A 124 -2.98 17.19 6.60
N LEU A 125 -1.95 16.34 6.49
CA LEU A 125 -1.86 15.06 7.20
C LEU A 125 -1.55 15.33 8.68
N ARG A 126 -2.41 14.85 9.57
CA ARG A 126 -2.25 14.91 11.02
C ARG A 126 -1.95 13.52 11.58
N LEU A 127 -1.03 13.44 12.52
CA LEU A 127 -0.57 12.19 13.12
C LEU A 127 -0.95 12.11 14.60
N PRO A 128 -1.03 10.90 15.19
CA PRO A 128 -1.42 10.71 16.60
C PRO A 128 -0.49 11.38 17.62
N ASP A 129 0.76 11.61 17.26
CA ASP A 129 1.76 12.29 18.10
C ASP A 129 1.65 13.83 18.08
N GLY A 130 0.65 14.36 17.36
CA GLY A 130 0.43 15.79 17.17
C GLY A 130 1.24 16.41 16.04
N SER A 131 2.12 15.67 15.38
CA SER A 131 2.83 16.17 14.21
C SER A 131 1.92 16.28 12.99
N ALA A 132 2.27 17.16 12.05
CA ALA A 132 1.51 17.39 10.85
C ALA A 132 2.42 17.61 9.65
N LYS A 133 1.91 17.27 8.44
CA LYS A 133 2.60 17.47 7.17
C LYS A 133 1.63 18.08 6.16
N ASP A 134 1.99 19.22 5.59
CA ASP A 134 1.21 19.86 4.53
C ASP A 134 1.37 19.07 3.22
N LEU A 135 0.39 18.24 2.91
CA LEU A 135 0.39 17.44 1.69
C LEU A 135 0.01 18.26 0.47
N LEU A 136 -0.85 19.27 0.63
CA LEU A 136 -1.25 20.10 -0.50
C LEU A 136 -0.07 20.92 -0.99
N ALA A 137 0.73 21.47 -0.08
CA ALA A 137 1.99 22.13 -0.43
C ALA A 137 2.97 21.17 -1.09
N LEU A 138 3.16 19.96 -0.51
CA LEU A 138 4.02 18.91 -1.07
C LEU A 138 3.64 18.55 -2.51
N PHE A 139 2.33 18.33 -2.77
CA PHE A 139 1.86 18.01 -4.11
C PHE A 139 2.10 19.16 -5.08
N ARG A 140 1.78 20.40 -4.69
CA ARG A 140 1.96 21.58 -5.54
C ARG A 140 3.42 21.88 -5.85
N GLU A 141 4.32 21.59 -4.92
CA GLU A 141 5.76 21.81 -5.09
C GLU A 141 6.40 20.75 -5.99
N ARG A 142 5.99 19.49 -5.86
CA ARG A 142 6.68 18.38 -6.51
C ARG A 142 6.00 17.86 -7.78
N ALA A 143 4.71 18.15 -7.97
CA ALA A 143 4.00 17.68 -9.15
C ALA A 143 4.32 18.54 -10.39
N HIS A 144 4.50 17.85 -11.52
CA HIS A 144 4.58 18.47 -12.85
C HIS A 144 3.20 18.55 -13.51
N MET A 145 2.22 17.84 -12.96
CA MET A 145 0.84 17.82 -13.41
C MET A 145 -0.03 18.79 -12.60
N ALA A 146 -1.23 19.07 -13.12
CA ALA A 146 -2.19 19.88 -12.39
C ALA A 146 -2.61 19.19 -11.07
N VAL A 147 -2.68 19.99 -10.00
CA VAL A 147 -3.10 19.52 -8.68
C VAL A 147 -4.42 20.15 -8.29
N CYS A 148 -5.38 19.36 -7.90
CA CYS A 148 -6.60 19.84 -7.24
C CYS A 148 -6.71 19.31 -5.81
N HIS A 149 -7.46 20.03 -4.99
CA HIS A 149 -7.78 19.63 -3.63
C HIS A 149 -9.30 19.47 -3.50
N ILE A 150 -9.72 18.35 -2.94
CA ILE A 150 -11.11 18.08 -2.58
C ILE A 150 -11.20 18.14 -1.05
N PRO A 151 -11.65 19.28 -0.48
CA PRO A 151 -11.78 19.41 0.95
C PRO A 151 -12.93 18.57 1.50
N LEU A 152 -12.82 18.20 2.78
CA LEU A 152 -13.74 17.30 3.47
C LEU A 152 -15.21 17.69 3.31
N ALA A 153 -15.51 19.00 3.42
CA ALA A 153 -16.87 19.51 3.26
C ALA A 153 -17.45 19.21 1.86
N ARG A 154 -16.63 19.41 0.81
CA ARG A 154 -17.02 19.11 -0.57
C ARG A 154 -17.21 17.61 -0.79
N LEU A 155 -16.29 16.79 -0.29
CA LEU A 155 -16.37 15.34 -0.38
C LEU A 155 -17.70 14.82 0.20
N ARG A 156 -18.05 15.26 1.40
CA ARG A 156 -19.26 14.82 2.10
C ARG A 156 -20.56 15.34 1.50
N THR A 157 -20.53 16.51 0.85
CA THR A 157 -21.72 17.11 0.25
C THR A 157 -21.99 16.59 -1.15
N GLU A 158 -20.94 16.46 -1.98
CA GLU A 158 -21.07 16.15 -3.40
C GLU A 158 -20.82 14.67 -3.71
N GLY A 159 -20.00 13.97 -2.90
CA GLY A 159 -19.71 12.55 -3.05
C GLY A 159 -19.30 12.17 -4.48
N ALA A 160 -19.92 11.13 -5.02
CA ALA A 160 -19.70 10.67 -6.40
C ALA A 160 -19.97 11.73 -7.47
N GLY A 161 -20.78 12.76 -7.18
CA GLY A 161 -21.06 13.88 -8.09
C GLY A 161 -19.83 14.69 -8.48
N LEU A 162 -18.77 14.64 -7.66
CA LEU A 162 -17.47 15.27 -7.97
C LEU A 162 -16.83 14.72 -9.24
N ALA A 163 -17.15 13.50 -9.66
CA ALA A 163 -16.63 12.91 -10.90
C ALA A 163 -16.91 13.80 -12.12
N ALA A 164 -18.12 14.36 -12.22
CA ALA A 164 -18.50 15.24 -13.33
C ALA A 164 -17.70 16.55 -13.35
N ASP A 165 -17.30 17.07 -12.19
CA ASP A 165 -16.41 18.25 -12.10
C ASP A 165 -14.99 17.91 -12.54
N LEU A 166 -14.46 16.75 -12.08
CA LEU A 166 -13.10 16.31 -12.39
C LEU A 166 -12.91 16.04 -13.89
N VAL A 167 -13.89 15.45 -14.57
CA VAL A 167 -13.81 15.15 -16.01
C VAL A 167 -13.71 16.45 -16.84
N ARG A 168 -14.32 17.56 -16.38
CA ARG A 168 -14.29 18.85 -17.10
C ARG A 168 -12.97 19.60 -16.94
N ARG A 169 -12.12 19.19 -15.99
CA ARG A 169 -10.81 19.84 -15.79
C ARG A 169 -9.81 19.43 -16.83
N GLU A 170 -8.84 20.28 -17.07
CA GLU A 170 -7.68 19.91 -17.87
C GLU A 170 -6.91 18.78 -17.18
N ALA A 171 -6.46 17.82 -17.96
CA ALA A 171 -5.76 16.63 -17.48
C ALA A 171 -4.37 16.54 -18.15
N PRO A 172 -3.44 15.79 -17.55
CA PRO A 172 -3.57 14.92 -16.37
C PRO A 172 -3.72 15.67 -15.05
N LEU A 173 -4.43 15.07 -14.07
CA LEU A 173 -4.84 15.73 -12.84
C LEU A 173 -4.57 14.84 -11.60
N LEU A 174 -3.87 15.37 -10.62
CA LEU A 174 -3.69 14.78 -9.31
C LEU A 174 -4.70 15.41 -8.33
N CYS A 175 -5.60 14.61 -7.77
CA CYS A 175 -6.61 15.07 -6.82
C CYS A 175 -6.24 14.61 -5.41
N LEU A 176 -5.80 15.52 -4.54
CA LEU A 176 -5.66 15.26 -3.11
C LEU A 176 -7.03 15.37 -2.44
N ILE A 177 -7.45 14.32 -1.73
CA ILE A 177 -8.77 14.22 -1.11
C ILE A 177 -8.59 14.16 0.40
N ASP A 178 -9.29 15.04 1.12
CA ASP A 178 -9.37 14.99 2.58
C ASP A 178 -10.19 13.78 3.02
N ALA A 179 -9.75 13.12 4.08
CA ALA A 179 -10.50 12.06 4.74
C ALA A 179 -10.09 11.97 6.22
N VAL A 180 -11.06 11.93 7.11
CA VAL A 180 -10.84 11.82 8.56
C VAL A 180 -11.49 10.57 9.14
N THR A 181 -12.39 9.91 8.39
CA THR A 181 -13.03 8.65 8.75
C THR A 181 -12.90 7.61 7.64
N GLU A 182 -13.26 6.35 7.93
CA GLU A 182 -13.28 5.28 6.92
C GLU A 182 -14.43 5.52 5.90
N GLU A 183 -15.52 6.17 6.32
CA GLU A 183 -16.62 6.58 5.45
C GLU A 183 -16.17 7.62 4.42
N ASP A 184 -15.30 8.55 4.81
CA ASP A 184 -14.72 9.53 3.87
C ASP A 184 -13.87 8.83 2.79
N LEU A 185 -13.13 7.77 3.17
CA LEU A 185 -12.38 6.96 2.19
C LEU A 185 -13.32 6.21 1.24
N SER A 186 -14.46 5.75 1.73
CA SER A 186 -15.50 5.13 0.88
C SER A 186 -16.06 6.12 -0.13
N LEU A 187 -16.37 7.36 0.30
CA LEU A 187 -16.78 8.43 -0.61
C LEU A 187 -15.70 8.75 -1.66
N ALA A 188 -14.42 8.79 -1.27
CA ALA A 188 -13.32 8.98 -2.21
C ALA A 188 -13.23 7.85 -3.25
N ALA A 189 -13.48 6.60 -2.83
CA ALA A 189 -13.53 5.46 -3.74
C ALA A 189 -14.73 5.54 -4.72
N GLU A 190 -15.89 6.00 -4.26
CA GLU A 190 -17.11 6.19 -5.05
C GLU A 190 -16.94 7.22 -6.17
N ILE A 191 -16.16 8.29 -5.95
CA ILE A 191 -15.81 9.25 -7.01
C ILE A 191 -15.19 8.51 -8.20
N GLY A 192 -14.23 7.64 -7.93
CA GLY A 192 -13.54 6.90 -8.99
C GLY A 192 -14.42 5.88 -9.71
N GLN A 193 -15.45 5.35 -9.03
CA GLN A 193 -16.43 4.46 -9.67
C GLN A 193 -17.39 5.21 -10.61
N ALA A 194 -17.62 6.49 -10.32
CA ALA A 194 -18.49 7.33 -11.14
C ALA A 194 -17.77 7.94 -12.37
N LEU A 195 -16.47 7.72 -12.51
CA LEU A 195 -15.70 8.12 -13.69
C LEU A 195 -15.88 7.09 -14.81
N ASP A 196 -16.05 7.53 -16.05
CA ASP A 196 -16.15 6.67 -17.24
C ASP A 196 -14.85 5.87 -17.47
N THR A 197 -13.71 6.49 -17.17
CA THR A 197 -12.39 5.84 -17.21
C THR A 197 -11.86 5.68 -15.79
N PRO A 198 -11.49 4.47 -15.34
CA PRO A 198 -10.98 4.26 -13.99
C PRO A 198 -9.78 5.16 -13.69
N PRO A 199 -9.74 5.81 -12.51
CA PRO A 199 -8.60 6.61 -12.10
C PRO A 199 -7.44 5.74 -11.64
N VAL A 200 -6.28 6.36 -11.37
CA VAL A 200 -5.28 5.78 -10.48
C VAL A 200 -5.67 6.13 -9.05
N TYR A 201 -5.97 5.14 -8.23
CA TYR A 201 -6.13 5.36 -6.80
C TYR A 201 -4.78 5.42 -6.12
N CYS A 202 -4.61 6.35 -5.17
CA CYS A 202 -3.38 6.49 -4.41
C CYS A 202 -3.69 6.64 -2.92
N GLY A 203 -3.07 5.82 -2.08
CA GLY A 203 -3.31 5.93 -0.65
C GLY A 203 -2.70 4.85 0.21
N SER A 204 -3.15 4.81 1.45
CA SER A 204 -2.83 3.76 2.42
C SER A 204 -3.63 2.48 2.15
N ALA A 205 -3.38 1.43 2.94
CA ALA A 205 -4.19 0.22 2.87
C ALA A 205 -5.67 0.44 3.24
N ALA A 206 -5.99 1.52 3.99
CA ALA A 206 -7.37 1.86 4.32
C ALA A 206 -8.19 2.28 3.08
N LEU A 207 -7.61 3.07 2.17
CA LEU A 207 -8.27 3.37 0.89
C LEU A 207 -8.46 2.10 0.05
N ALA A 208 -7.48 1.19 0.03
CA ALA A 208 -7.62 -0.08 -0.69
C ALA A 208 -8.75 -0.96 -0.12
N GLU A 209 -8.95 -0.93 1.20
CA GLU A 209 -10.07 -1.59 1.87
C GLU A 209 -11.42 -0.98 1.50
N ALA A 210 -11.48 0.34 1.29
CA ALA A 210 -12.68 1.07 0.87
C ALA A 210 -13.03 0.87 -0.62
N LEU A 211 -12.10 0.41 -1.47
CA LEU A 211 -12.40 0.17 -2.87
C LEU A 211 -13.45 -0.94 -3.03
N PRO A 212 -14.40 -0.80 -3.96
CA PRO A 212 -15.38 -1.83 -4.20
C PRO A 212 -14.71 -3.09 -4.79
N VAL A 213 -15.09 -4.23 -4.26
CA VAL A 213 -14.71 -5.53 -4.80
C VAL A 213 -15.93 -6.13 -5.47
N ARG A 214 -15.82 -6.36 -6.78
CA ARG A 214 -16.89 -7.00 -7.55
C ARG A 214 -16.84 -8.52 -7.34
N GLY A 215 -17.93 -9.10 -6.86
CA GLY A 215 -18.15 -10.55 -6.77
C GLY A 215 -18.54 -11.04 -5.38
N GLU A 216 -19.05 -12.28 -5.34
CA GLU A 216 -19.35 -12.98 -4.09
C GLU A 216 -18.06 -13.26 -3.31
N GLN A 217 -18.12 -13.16 -1.98
CA GLN A 217 -17.01 -13.57 -1.12
C GLN A 217 -16.87 -15.10 -1.24
N PRO A 218 -15.77 -15.63 -1.75
CA PRO A 218 -15.53 -17.06 -1.64
C PRO A 218 -15.30 -17.39 -0.17
N ASP A 219 -15.75 -18.56 0.24
CA ASP A 219 -15.32 -19.14 1.51
C ASP A 219 -13.79 -19.17 1.55
N VAL A 220 -13.21 -18.39 2.44
CA VAL A 220 -11.78 -18.45 2.69
C VAL A 220 -11.51 -19.82 3.28
N PRO A 221 -10.81 -20.74 2.58
CA PRO A 221 -10.61 -22.07 3.09
C PRO A 221 -9.91 -21.98 4.46
N CYS A 222 -10.55 -22.55 5.47
CA CYS A 222 -9.97 -22.66 6.80
C CYS A 222 -8.66 -23.45 6.66
N ARG A 223 -7.53 -22.80 6.89
CA ARG A 223 -6.24 -23.49 6.86
C ARG A 223 -6.22 -24.52 7.98
N PRO A 224 -5.77 -25.73 7.73
CA PRO A 224 -5.60 -26.70 8.79
C PRO A 224 -4.68 -26.12 9.87
N ALA A 225 -4.99 -26.35 11.12
CA ALA A 225 -4.17 -25.90 12.25
C ALA A 225 -2.73 -26.41 12.06
N ALA A 226 -1.79 -25.49 11.97
CA ALA A 226 -0.38 -25.84 11.86
C ALA A 226 0.07 -26.50 13.19
N ARG A 227 0.71 -27.65 13.11
CA ARG A 227 1.26 -28.34 14.29
C ARG A 227 2.50 -27.62 14.84
N ARG A 228 3.22 -26.93 13.98
CA ARG A 228 4.43 -26.17 14.33
C ARG A 228 4.38 -24.81 13.63
N VAL A 229 4.65 -23.77 14.37
CA VAL A 229 4.61 -22.38 13.88
C VAL A 229 5.93 -21.72 14.20
N LEU A 230 6.58 -21.16 13.19
CA LEU A 230 7.72 -20.27 13.33
C LEU A 230 7.24 -18.83 13.14
N VAL A 231 7.47 -17.99 14.14
CA VAL A 231 7.21 -16.55 14.07
C VAL A 231 8.54 -15.82 13.92
N VAL A 232 8.71 -15.10 12.82
CA VAL A 232 9.90 -14.27 12.56
C VAL A 232 9.51 -12.80 12.70
N THR A 233 10.28 -12.04 13.47
CA THR A 233 10.04 -10.60 13.66
C THR A 233 11.34 -9.81 13.62
N GLY A 234 11.40 -8.77 12.78
CA GLY A 234 12.50 -7.80 12.70
C GLY A 234 12.12 -6.42 13.23
N SER A 235 10.91 -6.26 13.79
CA SER A 235 10.44 -4.96 14.28
C SER A 235 11.06 -4.60 15.63
N GLN A 236 11.58 -3.37 15.74
CA GLN A 236 12.08 -2.77 16.99
C GLN A 236 11.01 -1.99 17.76
N LYS A 237 9.74 -2.01 17.31
CA LYS A 237 8.65 -1.30 17.98
C LYS A 237 8.33 -1.90 19.35
N LYS A 238 8.00 -1.03 20.30
CA LYS A 238 7.62 -1.42 21.69
C LYS A 238 6.42 -2.35 21.71
N GLU A 239 5.46 -2.14 20.80
CA GLU A 239 4.25 -2.94 20.63
C GLU A 239 4.60 -4.37 20.21
N THR A 240 5.49 -4.54 19.24
CA THR A 240 5.96 -5.86 18.80
C THR A 240 6.66 -6.60 19.92
N ALA A 241 7.53 -5.93 20.67
CA ALA A 241 8.19 -6.52 21.84
C ALA A 241 7.17 -6.92 22.92
N ALA A 242 6.10 -6.15 23.12
CA ALA A 242 5.01 -6.51 24.04
C ALA A 242 4.22 -7.73 23.55
N GLN A 243 3.93 -7.82 22.25
CA GLN A 243 3.26 -8.96 21.64
C GLN A 243 4.08 -10.25 21.78
N VAL A 244 5.38 -10.18 21.52
CA VAL A 244 6.29 -11.33 21.72
C VAL A 244 6.30 -11.80 23.19
N ARG A 245 6.46 -10.87 24.15
CA ARG A 245 6.38 -11.22 25.57
C ARG A 245 5.04 -11.87 25.95
N ARG A 246 3.93 -11.36 25.42
CA ARG A 246 2.62 -11.94 25.66
C ARG A 246 2.51 -13.35 25.09
N LEU A 247 3.04 -13.58 23.91
CA LEU A 247 3.03 -14.87 23.24
C LEU A 247 3.90 -15.90 24.03
N GLU A 248 5.08 -15.48 24.51
CA GLU A 248 5.91 -16.31 25.40
C GLU A 248 5.13 -16.73 26.66
N ALA A 249 4.47 -15.79 27.32
CA ALA A 249 3.73 -16.05 28.55
C ALA A 249 2.53 -16.98 28.36
N VAL A 250 1.87 -16.94 27.20
CA VAL A 250 0.67 -17.74 26.93
C VAL A 250 1.00 -19.12 26.36
N CYS A 251 2.00 -19.19 25.46
CA CYS A 251 2.29 -20.42 24.70
C CYS A 251 3.57 -21.13 25.14
N GLY A 252 4.34 -20.55 26.08
CA GLY A 252 5.62 -21.14 26.52
C GLY A 252 6.63 -21.30 25.38
N LEU A 253 6.58 -20.39 24.38
CA LEU A 253 7.42 -20.54 23.19
C LEU A 253 8.90 -20.30 23.47
N HIS A 254 9.73 -20.99 22.72
CA HIS A 254 11.17 -20.76 22.70
C HIS A 254 11.51 -19.69 21.67
N LYS A 255 12.50 -18.85 21.96
CA LYS A 255 12.97 -17.82 21.02
C LYS A 255 14.46 -17.95 20.73
N VAL A 256 14.81 -17.59 19.52
CA VAL A 256 16.18 -17.42 19.07
C VAL A 256 16.37 -15.94 18.72
N LEU A 257 17.22 -15.26 19.48
CA LEU A 257 17.57 -13.86 19.20
C LEU A 257 18.69 -13.84 18.16
N LEU A 258 18.52 -13.00 17.14
CA LEU A 258 19.56 -12.69 16.18
C LEU A 258 20.36 -11.48 16.65
N ASP A 259 21.68 -11.56 16.54
CA ASP A 259 22.56 -10.42 16.77
C ASP A 259 22.55 -9.54 15.52
N SER A 260 21.79 -8.44 15.60
CA SER A 260 21.64 -7.51 14.48
C SER A 260 22.95 -6.80 14.11
N GLU A 261 23.85 -6.55 15.07
CA GLU A 261 25.13 -5.92 14.79
C GLU A 261 26.01 -6.86 13.96
N ARG A 262 26.05 -8.15 14.32
CA ARG A 262 26.77 -9.15 13.52
C ARG A 262 26.20 -9.35 12.12
N LEU A 263 24.88 -9.22 11.96
CA LEU A 263 24.20 -9.38 10.66
C LEU A 263 24.42 -8.18 9.72
N LEU A 264 24.75 -7.00 10.25
CA LEU A 264 25.05 -5.81 9.45
C LEU A 264 26.46 -5.80 8.87
N HIS A 265 27.36 -6.60 9.42
CA HIS A 265 28.74 -6.74 8.93
C HIS A 265 28.86 -8.02 8.09
N GLU A 266 29.06 -7.88 6.79
CA GLU A 266 29.28 -9.02 5.90
C GLU A 266 30.69 -9.64 6.05
N PRO A 267 30.75 -10.99 5.92
CA PRO A 267 29.69 -11.97 5.94
C PRO A 267 29.34 -12.40 7.36
N ALA A 268 28.06 -12.65 7.65
CA ALA A 268 27.60 -13.14 8.95
C ALA A 268 27.28 -14.67 8.99
N PRO A 269 28.09 -15.56 8.34
CA PRO A 269 27.75 -16.97 8.22
C PRO A 269 27.69 -17.68 9.58
N GLU A 270 28.47 -17.22 10.55
CA GLU A 270 28.49 -17.82 11.90
C GLU A 270 27.18 -17.55 12.65
N GLU A 271 26.66 -16.31 12.61
CA GLU A 271 25.40 -15.96 13.27
C GLU A 271 24.20 -16.63 12.58
N ILE A 272 24.20 -16.68 11.26
CA ILE A 272 23.19 -17.40 10.48
C ILE A 272 23.20 -18.89 10.82
N SER A 273 24.40 -19.52 10.84
CA SER A 273 24.56 -20.93 11.17
C SER A 273 24.12 -21.25 12.60
N ARG A 274 24.51 -20.42 13.57
CA ARG A 274 24.11 -20.53 14.97
C ARG A 274 22.57 -20.51 15.11
N ALA A 275 21.94 -19.52 14.49
CA ALA A 275 20.50 -19.36 14.55
C ALA A 275 19.74 -20.51 13.86
N ALA A 276 20.20 -20.94 12.69
CA ALA A 276 19.62 -22.04 11.93
C ALA A 276 19.73 -23.37 12.70
N GLN A 277 20.87 -23.64 13.32
CA GLN A 277 21.08 -24.84 14.14
C GLN A 277 20.11 -24.83 15.33
N ARG A 278 20.03 -23.71 16.06
CA ARG A 278 19.16 -23.58 17.23
C ARG A 278 17.68 -23.71 16.87
N LEU A 279 17.25 -23.09 15.78
CA LEU A 279 15.88 -23.25 15.27
C LEU A 279 15.57 -24.69 14.89
N THR A 280 16.51 -25.38 14.25
CA THR A 280 16.35 -26.77 13.85
C THR A 280 16.17 -27.69 15.07
N GLU A 281 16.96 -27.48 16.12
CA GLU A 281 16.84 -28.22 17.40
C GLU A 281 15.45 -28.04 18.03
N LEU A 282 14.98 -26.76 18.11
CA LEU A 282 13.68 -26.42 18.70
C LEU A 282 12.49 -26.94 17.88
N LEU A 283 12.60 -26.95 16.56
CA LEU A 283 11.54 -27.48 15.70
C LEU A 283 11.43 -29.01 15.71
N ARG A 284 12.46 -29.73 16.21
CA ARG A 284 12.44 -31.17 16.35
C ARG A 284 11.81 -31.65 17.68
N GLN A 285 11.73 -30.77 18.67
CA GLN A 285 11.03 -31.01 19.93
C GLN A 285 9.51 -30.83 19.77
#